data_3374d5c4bf85696da14bdd5719672f90
#
_entry.id   3374d5c4bf85696da14bdd5719672f90
#
_cell.length_a   1.000
_cell.length_b   1.000
_cell.length_c   1.000
_cell.angle_alpha   90.00
_cell.angle_beta   90.00
_cell.angle_gamma   90.00
#
_symmetry.space_group_name_H-M   'P 1'
#
loop_
_entity.id
_entity.type
_entity.pdbx_description
1 polymer ?
#
loop_
_entity_poly.entity_id
_entity_poly.type
_entity_poly.pdbx_seq_one_letter_code
_entity_poly.pdbx_strand_id
1 'polypeptide(L)'
;MTFDDVSVLPAYRDLPRLEDIGSNHSWGVFGDEDDFGTLNLLTSARVRDAARSVRTGERVGLSLPLHEPDPPLFRREPYRHTVKQLGSMWDDRLDTFFPQGSTQWDGFRHHRVRQHGFYGGVTDDPAPGNPRLSVHHWGRTGIVGRGVLIDLAAHLLPGGYDPLAERPITAEEVRAAAAAQGVEVRPGDVLCLRTGWLRAYRALSPEAKAEISAKKAGLYSAGLRADEEIAELLWDWHIAAVAVDNPAVEATPGDPAVGSLHRRVLAMLGIPLGELFDFEALAEKLAGPRDFLFTAVPLTLVGGLGSPGNAIAVL
;
A
#
# COMPACT_ATOMS: atom_id res chain seq x y z
N MET A 1 12.85 -9.89 -19.79
CA MET A 1 13.02 -10.99 -18.82
C MET A 1 11.67 -11.23 -18.18
N THR A 2 11.20 -12.46 -18.02
CA THR A 2 9.96 -12.75 -17.30
C THR A 2 10.34 -13.25 -15.91
N PHE A 3 9.70 -12.73 -14.86
CA PHE A 3 9.96 -13.13 -13.48
C PHE A 3 8.98 -14.23 -12.99
N ASP A 4 8.63 -15.16 -13.89
CA ASP A 4 7.82 -16.33 -13.53
C ASP A 4 8.56 -17.25 -12.56
N ASP A 5 9.86 -17.39 -12.74
CA ASP A 5 10.74 -18.06 -11.78
C ASP A 5 11.38 -17.03 -10.84
N VAL A 6 10.98 -17.06 -9.57
CA VAL A 6 11.52 -16.14 -8.55
C VAL A 6 12.83 -16.63 -7.93
N SER A 7 13.27 -17.85 -8.24
CA SER A 7 14.56 -18.36 -7.74
C SER A 7 15.77 -17.55 -8.26
N VAL A 8 15.55 -16.74 -9.29
CA VAL A 8 16.57 -15.82 -9.84
C VAL A 8 16.69 -14.51 -9.02
N LEU A 9 15.73 -14.23 -8.12
CA LEU A 9 15.78 -13.07 -7.26
C LEU A 9 16.70 -13.35 -6.06
N PRO A 10 17.59 -12.40 -5.70
CA PRO A 10 18.40 -12.56 -4.50
C PRO A 10 17.51 -12.53 -3.24
N ALA A 11 17.89 -13.27 -2.20
CA ALA A 11 17.29 -13.09 -0.88
C ALA A 11 17.62 -11.69 -0.35
N TYR A 12 16.79 -11.15 0.57
CA TYR A 12 16.99 -9.81 1.12
C TYR A 12 18.42 -9.59 1.63
N ARG A 13 18.96 -10.55 2.37
CA ARG A 13 20.31 -10.51 2.93
C ARG A 13 21.44 -10.42 1.89
N ASP A 14 21.16 -10.87 0.66
CA ASP A 14 22.14 -10.92 -0.44
C ASP A 14 22.02 -9.68 -1.36
N LEU A 15 21.07 -8.79 -1.09
CA LEU A 15 20.92 -7.52 -1.79
C LEU A 15 22.05 -6.55 -1.41
N PRO A 16 22.45 -5.63 -2.32
CA PRO A 16 23.36 -4.54 -2.01
C PRO A 16 22.85 -3.70 -0.83
N ARG A 17 23.78 -3.19 -0.02
CA ARG A 17 23.49 -2.39 1.18
C ARG A 17 23.94 -0.95 1.04
N LEU A 18 23.13 -0.02 1.50
CA LEU A 18 23.56 1.36 1.75
C LEU A 18 23.97 1.47 3.22
N GLU A 19 25.28 1.48 3.49
CA GLU A 19 25.84 1.42 4.85
C GLU A 19 25.43 2.61 5.72
N ASP A 20 25.36 3.80 5.15
CA ASP A 20 24.96 5.03 5.84
C ASP A 20 23.45 5.11 6.13
N ILE A 21 22.67 4.27 5.48
CA ILE A 21 21.23 4.09 5.73
C ILE A 21 20.99 2.87 6.64
N GLY A 22 21.87 1.90 6.61
CA GLY A 22 21.77 0.65 7.34
C GLY A 22 20.65 -0.25 6.81
N SER A 23 20.45 -0.32 5.46
CA SER A 23 19.40 -1.13 4.86
C SER A 23 19.77 -1.57 3.45
N ASN A 24 19.24 -2.70 3.01
CA ASN A 24 19.50 -3.28 1.70
C ASN A 24 18.52 -2.69 0.65
N HIS A 25 18.93 -2.73 -0.63
CA HIS A 25 18.13 -2.22 -1.74
C HIS A 25 18.11 -3.16 -2.93
N SER A 26 17.03 -3.15 -3.70
CA SER A 26 16.83 -3.97 -4.89
C SER A 26 17.12 -3.23 -6.21
N TRP A 27 17.78 -2.08 -6.15
CA TRP A 27 18.03 -1.27 -7.34
C TRP A 27 18.83 -2.05 -8.38
N GLY A 28 18.34 -2.06 -9.61
CA GLY A 28 18.91 -2.83 -10.71
C GLY A 28 18.45 -4.29 -10.81
N VAL A 29 17.80 -4.85 -9.79
CA VAL A 29 17.30 -6.25 -9.83
C VAL A 29 16.30 -6.45 -10.98
N PHE A 30 15.42 -5.47 -11.20
CA PHE A 30 14.43 -5.49 -12.30
C PHE A 30 14.91 -4.74 -13.54
N GLY A 31 16.15 -4.23 -13.54
CA GLY A 31 16.76 -3.43 -14.61
C GLY A 31 17.02 -1.99 -14.19
N ASP A 32 17.99 -1.33 -14.85
CA ASP A 32 18.46 0.00 -14.44
C ASP A 32 17.42 1.11 -14.67
N GLU A 33 16.53 0.92 -15.65
CA GLU A 33 15.47 1.87 -16.00
C GLU A 33 14.08 1.38 -15.58
N ASP A 34 14.01 0.49 -14.58
CA ASP A 34 12.75 -0.05 -14.11
C ASP A 34 11.87 1.01 -13.43
N ASP A 35 10.57 1.03 -13.78
CA ASP A 35 9.53 1.88 -13.19
C ASP A 35 8.46 1.09 -12.41
N PHE A 36 8.60 -0.23 -12.31
CA PHE A 36 7.58 -1.14 -11.79
C PHE A 36 7.96 -1.79 -10.45
N GLY A 37 9.26 -1.90 -10.13
CA GLY A 37 9.70 -2.61 -8.92
C GLY A 37 9.13 -4.02 -8.85
N THR A 38 8.60 -4.41 -7.69
CA THR A 38 8.01 -5.74 -7.50
C THR A 38 6.71 -5.97 -8.29
N LEU A 39 6.09 -4.94 -8.88
CA LEU A 39 4.97 -5.16 -9.82
C LEU A 39 5.39 -5.95 -11.06
N ASN A 40 6.69 -6.04 -11.37
CA ASN A 40 7.22 -6.94 -12.40
C ASN A 40 6.90 -8.43 -12.08
N LEU A 41 6.56 -8.75 -10.84
CA LEU A 41 6.13 -10.09 -10.42
C LEU A 41 4.69 -10.39 -10.83
N LEU A 42 3.89 -9.42 -11.26
CA LEU A 42 2.54 -9.62 -11.80
C LEU A 42 2.62 -10.09 -13.26
N THR A 43 3.26 -11.23 -13.48
CA THR A 43 3.41 -11.80 -14.83
C THR A 43 2.07 -12.29 -15.37
N SER A 44 1.99 -12.43 -16.70
CA SER A 44 0.77 -12.94 -17.36
C SER A 44 0.38 -14.35 -16.86
N ALA A 45 1.35 -15.16 -16.44
CA ALA A 45 1.09 -16.47 -15.87
C ALA A 45 0.41 -16.34 -14.50
N ARG A 46 0.96 -15.50 -13.60
CA ARG A 46 0.39 -15.28 -12.27
C ARG A 46 -0.98 -14.60 -12.32
N VAL A 47 -1.18 -13.64 -13.24
CA VAL A 47 -2.50 -13.03 -13.44
C VAL A 47 -3.55 -14.06 -13.89
N ARG A 48 -3.19 -14.96 -14.82
CA ARG A 48 -4.09 -16.06 -15.23
C ARG A 48 -4.40 -17.01 -14.07
N ASP A 49 -3.41 -17.29 -13.22
CA ASP A 49 -3.61 -18.15 -12.04
C ASP A 49 -4.44 -17.45 -10.99
N ALA A 50 -4.25 -16.14 -10.79
CA ALA A 50 -5.08 -15.32 -9.91
C ALA A 50 -6.57 -15.33 -10.30
N ALA A 51 -6.88 -15.39 -11.60
CA ALA A 51 -8.28 -15.48 -12.05
C ALA A 51 -8.98 -16.78 -11.57
N ARG A 52 -8.22 -17.83 -11.21
CA ARG A 52 -8.76 -19.08 -10.63
C ARG A 52 -9.18 -18.92 -9.16
N SER A 53 -8.79 -17.82 -8.51
CA SER A 53 -9.26 -17.50 -7.16
C SER A 53 -10.71 -17.02 -7.15
N VAL A 54 -11.29 -16.70 -8.30
CA VAL A 54 -12.70 -16.31 -8.42
C VAL A 54 -13.57 -17.55 -8.27
N ARG A 55 -14.36 -17.59 -7.20
CA ARG A 55 -15.23 -18.72 -6.85
C ARG A 55 -16.71 -18.41 -6.97
N THR A 56 -17.10 -17.19 -6.57
CA THR A 56 -18.51 -16.74 -6.57
C THR A 56 -18.79 -15.65 -7.59
N GLY A 57 -17.77 -14.91 -8.01
CA GLY A 57 -17.92 -13.71 -8.85
C GLY A 57 -18.43 -12.49 -8.08
N GLU A 58 -18.57 -12.57 -6.75
CA GLU A 58 -18.96 -11.43 -5.94
C GLU A 58 -17.84 -10.37 -5.95
N ARG A 59 -18.22 -9.11 -6.07
CA ARG A 59 -17.29 -7.98 -6.13
C ARG A 59 -17.39 -7.18 -4.84
N VAL A 60 -16.23 -6.85 -4.26
CA VAL A 60 -16.11 -6.02 -3.06
C VAL A 60 -15.24 -4.81 -3.38
N GLY A 61 -15.78 -3.60 -3.22
CA GLY A 61 -14.98 -2.38 -3.33
C GLY A 61 -13.99 -2.29 -2.17
N LEU A 62 -12.76 -1.91 -2.48
CA LEU A 62 -11.67 -1.79 -1.50
C LEU A 62 -11.22 -0.33 -1.31
N SER A 63 -11.95 0.62 -1.88
CA SER A 63 -11.61 2.03 -1.79
C SER A 63 -12.67 2.79 -1.00
N LEU A 64 -12.20 3.71 -0.16
CA LEU A 64 -13.04 4.66 0.55
C LEU A 64 -13.69 5.66 -0.42
N PRO A 65 -14.83 6.27 -0.06
CA PRO A 65 -15.27 7.51 -0.67
C PRO A 65 -14.17 8.58 -0.60
N LEU A 66 -14.02 9.39 -1.64
CA LEU A 66 -12.92 10.38 -1.74
C LEU A 66 -12.87 11.40 -0.60
N HIS A 67 -13.98 11.62 0.11
CA HIS A 67 -14.05 12.53 1.26
C HIS A 67 -13.67 11.85 2.59
N GLU A 68 -13.39 10.56 2.60
CA GLU A 68 -12.89 9.85 3.79
C GLU A 68 -11.37 9.69 3.71
N PRO A 69 -10.64 9.93 4.81
CA PRO A 69 -11.04 10.42 6.14
C PRO A 69 -11.52 11.88 6.14
N ASP A 70 -12.51 12.17 7.00
CA ASP A 70 -13.00 13.54 7.20
C ASP A 70 -12.89 13.91 8.69
N PRO A 71 -12.12 14.99 9.05
CA PRO A 71 -11.29 15.82 8.16
C PRO A 71 -10.08 15.07 7.56
N PRO A 72 -9.52 15.54 6.42
CA PRO A 72 -8.36 14.92 5.80
C PRO A 72 -7.17 14.82 6.73
N LEU A 73 -6.41 13.73 6.62
CA LEU A 73 -5.19 13.50 7.42
C LEU A 73 -3.97 14.25 6.82
N PHE A 74 -2.87 14.33 7.61
CA PHE A 74 -1.59 14.89 7.17
C PHE A 74 -1.67 16.33 6.67
N ARG A 75 -2.59 17.16 7.22
CA ARG A 75 -2.80 18.55 6.86
C ARG A 75 -3.15 18.79 5.38
N ARG A 76 -3.66 17.77 4.69
CA ARG A 76 -4.20 17.96 3.36
C ARG A 76 -5.47 18.79 3.43
N GLU A 77 -5.69 19.65 2.44
CA GLU A 77 -6.94 20.38 2.33
C GLU A 77 -8.06 19.47 1.83
N PRO A 78 -9.30 19.65 2.33
CA PRO A 78 -10.44 18.94 1.75
C PRO A 78 -10.59 19.30 0.28
N TYR A 79 -10.81 18.29 -0.57
CA TYR A 79 -11.14 18.60 -1.96
C TYR A 79 -12.52 19.26 -2.05
N ARG A 80 -12.71 20.06 -3.10
CA ARG A 80 -14.00 20.71 -3.37
C ARG A 80 -14.62 20.10 -4.61
N HIS A 81 -15.79 19.48 -4.43
CA HIS A 81 -16.59 18.93 -5.50
C HIS A 81 -17.64 19.95 -5.93
N THR A 82 -17.64 20.31 -7.20
CA THR A 82 -18.61 21.23 -7.81
C THR A 82 -19.28 20.56 -8.98
N VAL A 83 -20.61 20.58 -9.02
CA VAL A 83 -21.40 20.11 -10.15
C VAL A 83 -21.84 21.31 -10.96
N LYS A 84 -21.55 21.32 -12.25
CA LYS A 84 -21.90 22.42 -13.18
C LYS A 84 -22.88 21.94 -14.23
N GLN A 85 -23.92 22.74 -14.44
CA GLN A 85 -24.82 22.55 -15.57
C GLN A 85 -24.26 23.25 -16.84
N LEU A 86 -24.21 22.52 -17.92
CA LEU A 86 -23.78 22.99 -19.25
C LEU A 86 -24.90 22.70 -20.26
N GLY A 87 -25.89 23.56 -20.35
CA GLY A 87 -27.10 23.31 -21.14
C GLY A 87 -27.90 22.13 -20.59
N SER A 88 -28.00 21.03 -21.33
CA SER A 88 -28.66 19.76 -20.90
C SER A 88 -27.71 18.77 -20.25
N MET A 89 -26.39 19.09 -20.13
CA MET A 89 -25.36 18.25 -19.55
C MET A 89 -24.95 18.75 -18.17
N TRP A 90 -24.35 17.87 -17.38
CA TRP A 90 -23.79 18.17 -16.08
C TRP A 90 -22.40 17.60 -15.99
N ASP A 91 -21.44 18.40 -15.52
CA ASP A 91 -20.06 18.00 -15.32
C ASP A 91 -19.65 18.15 -13.86
N ASP A 92 -18.79 17.23 -13.42
CA ASP A 92 -18.11 17.30 -12.13
C ASP A 92 -16.78 18.04 -12.25
N ARG A 93 -16.45 18.82 -11.21
CA ARG A 93 -15.14 19.42 -11.04
C ARG A 93 -14.64 19.20 -9.64
N LEU A 94 -13.39 18.68 -9.52
CA LEU A 94 -12.68 18.53 -8.27
C LEU A 94 -11.54 19.53 -8.18
N ASP A 95 -11.58 20.42 -7.18
CA ASP A 95 -10.51 21.36 -6.87
C ASP A 95 -9.80 20.92 -5.59
N THR A 96 -8.51 21.25 -5.43
CA THR A 96 -7.69 20.88 -4.25
C THR A 96 -7.65 19.38 -3.99
N PHE A 97 -7.70 18.57 -5.04
CA PHE A 97 -7.69 17.13 -4.94
C PHE A 97 -6.26 16.58 -4.72
N PHE A 98 -6.06 15.92 -3.58
CA PHE A 98 -4.84 15.19 -3.26
C PHE A 98 -5.05 13.70 -3.59
N PRO A 99 -4.33 13.11 -4.56
CA PRO A 99 -4.44 11.69 -4.89
C PRO A 99 -4.19 10.75 -3.70
N GLN A 100 -3.40 11.21 -2.73
CA GLN A 100 -3.10 10.50 -1.48
C GLN A 100 -4.03 10.89 -0.31
N GLY A 101 -5.17 11.51 -0.58
CA GLY A 101 -6.10 12.01 0.46
C GLY A 101 -7.04 10.96 1.04
N SER A 102 -7.22 9.84 0.36
CA SER A 102 -8.12 8.73 0.70
C SER A 102 -7.40 7.41 0.44
N THR A 103 -8.12 6.31 0.14
CA THR A 103 -7.47 5.06 -0.31
C THR A 103 -6.52 5.32 -1.46
N GLN A 104 -5.27 4.92 -1.31
CA GLN A 104 -4.20 5.36 -2.20
C GLN A 104 -3.14 4.29 -2.46
N TRP A 105 -2.38 4.49 -3.52
CA TRP A 105 -1.08 3.90 -3.79
C TRP A 105 -0.01 4.98 -3.75
N ASP A 106 1.06 4.76 -3.00
CA ASP A 106 2.24 5.59 -3.06
C ASP A 106 3.19 5.11 -4.16
N GLY A 107 3.55 6.04 -5.03
CA GLY A 107 4.53 5.82 -6.09
C GLY A 107 5.96 5.97 -5.61
N PHE A 108 6.91 5.46 -6.37
CA PHE A 108 8.32 5.38 -5.98
C PHE A 108 9.02 6.73 -5.79
N ARG A 109 8.41 7.84 -6.23
CA ARG A 109 8.88 9.20 -5.95
C ARG A 109 8.17 9.87 -4.77
N HIS A 110 7.32 9.14 -4.03
CA HIS A 110 6.65 9.68 -2.86
C HIS A 110 7.64 9.88 -1.69
N HIS A 111 8.60 8.98 -1.52
CA HIS A 111 9.56 9.02 -0.41
C HIS A 111 11.02 8.93 -0.90
N ARG A 112 11.87 9.85 -0.40
CA ARG A 112 13.31 9.95 -0.77
C ARG A 112 14.20 9.27 0.25
N VAL A 113 15.26 8.59 -0.22
CA VAL A 113 16.34 8.02 0.62
C VAL A 113 17.46 9.03 0.73
N ARG A 114 17.29 10.08 1.52
CA ARG A 114 18.29 11.13 1.75
C ARG A 114 18.98 11.55 0.44
N GLN A 115 20.33 11.57 0.40
CA GLN A 115 21.13 11.91 -0.78
C GLN A 115 21.08 10.86 -1.91
N HIS A 116 20.66 9.63 -1.62
CA HIS A 116 20.61 8.54 -2.59
C HIS A 116 19.42 8.61 -3.55
N GLY A 117 18.47 9.52 -3.32
CA GLY A 117 17.34 9.71 -4.21
C GLY A 117 16.14 8.78 -3.93
N PHE A 118 15.49 8.37 -4.99
CA PHE A 118 14.30 7.50 -4.99
C PHE A 118 14.67 6.08 -5.44
N TYR A 119 13.67 5.24 -5.66
CA TYR A 119 13.89 3.90 -6.19
C TYR A 119 14.81 3.92 -7.42
N GLY A 120 15.70 2.91 -7.54
CA GLY A 120 16.69 2.85 -8.60
C GLY A 120 17.79 3.92 -8.51
N GLY A 121 17.94 4.63 -7.38
CA GLY A 121 18.94 5.68 -7.21
C GLY A 121 18.67 6.96 -8.00
N VAL A 122 17.41 7.19 -8.40
CA VAL A 122 17.02 8.39 -9.16
C VAL A 122 17.07 9.61 -8.26
N THR A 123 17.88 10.61 -8.58
CA THR A 123 18.17 11.75 -7.69
C THR A 123 17.52 13.06 -8.09
N ASP A 124 17.00 13.18 -9.33
CA ASP A 124 16.30 14.37 -9.78
C ASP A 124 14.98 14.56 -9.01
N ASP A 125 14.58 15.81 -8.78
CA ASP A 125 13.38 16.12 -8.04
C ASP A 125 12.12 15.78 -8.86
N PRO A 126 11.05 15.33 -8.19
CA PRO A 126 9.78 15.09 -8.86
C PRO A 126 9.24 16.38 -9.50
N ALA A 127 8.71 16.25 -10.72
CA ALA A 127 8.07 17.35 -11.42
C ALA A 127 6.87 16.88 -12.23
N PRO A 128 5.84 17.73 -12.41
CA PRO A 128 4.74 17.41 -13.31
C PRO A 128 5.27 17.05 -14.71
N GLY A 129 4.74 15.97 -15.28
CA GLY A 129 5.14 15.50 -16.61
C GLY A 129 6.45 14.69 -16.67
N ASN A 130 7.20 14.54 -15.57
CA ASN A 130 8.36 13.63 -15.53
C ASN A 130 7.88 12.17 -15.48
N PRO A 131 8.13 11.35 -16.54
CA PRO A 131 7.58 10.01 -16.60
C PRO A 131 8.31 9.01 -15.68
N ARG A 132 9.58 9.27 -15.32
CA ARG A 132 10.40 8.30 -14.57
C ARG A 132 9.82 8.02 -13.19
N LEU A 133 9.61 6.76 -12.82
CA LEU A 133 9.04 6.29 -11.55
C LEU A 133 7.62 6.84 -11.25
N SER A 134 6.90 7.28 -12.26
CA SER A 134 5.56 7.85 -12.11
C SER A 134 4.48 6.76 -12.11
N VAL A 135 3.45 6.95 -11.30
CA VAL A 135 2.32 5.99 -11.17
C VAL A 135 1.55 5.76 -12.48
N HIS A 136 1.73 6.61 -13.50
CA HIS A 136 1.09 6.40 -14.80
C HIS A 136 1.50 5.08 -15.47
N HIS A 137 2.70 4.58 -15.20
CA HIS A 137 3.14 3.26 -15.69
C HIS A 137 2.23 2.16 -15.14
N TRP A 138 1.93 2.22 -13.84
CA TRP A 138 1.03 1.27 -13.18
C TRP A 138 -0.43 1.42 -13.65
N GLY A 139 -0.87 2.66 -13.94
CA GLY A 139 -2.20 2.93 -14.51
C GLY A 139 -2.41 2.33 -15.90
N ARG A 140 -1.34 2.16 -16.69
CA ARG A 140 -1.42 1.59 -18.04
C ARG A 140 -1.54 0.07 -18.06
N THR A 141 -1.01 -0.61 -17.04
CA THR A 141 -1.04 -2.08 -16.94
C THR A 141 -2.05 -2.58 -15.91
N GLY A 142 -2.40 -1.75 -14.93
CA GLY A 142 -3.13 -2.14 -13.73
C GLY A 142 -2.24 -2.89 -12.74
N ILE A 143 -2.70 -2.98 -11.50
CA ILE A 143 -2.18 -3.87 -10.46
C ILE A 143 -3.21 -4.99 -10.36
N VAL A 144 -2.97 -6.08 -11.06
CA VAL A 144 -3.90 -7.21 -11.18
C VAL A 144 -3.17 -8.49 -10.81
N GLY A 145 -3.67 -9.21 -9.82
CA GLY A 145 -3.05 -10.44 -9.35
C GLY A 145 -3.86 -11.13 -8.27
N ARG A 146 -3.29 -12.13 -7.63
CA ARG A 146 -3.89 -12.77 -6.47
C ARG A 146 -3.71 -11.85 -5.26
N GLY A 147 -4.83 -11.44 -4.65
CA GLY A 147 -4.84 -10.79 -3.35
C GLY A 147 -4.95 -11.85 -2.24
N VAL A 148 -4.25 -11.64 -1.13
CA VAL A 148 -4.41 -12.43 0.09
C VAL A 148 -4.64 -11.52 1.27
N LEU A 149 -5.64 -11.83 2.11
CA LEU A 149 -5.97 -11.04 3.29
C LEU A 149 -5.46 -11.70 4.57
N ILE A 150 -4.57 -11.02 5.29
CA ILE A 150 -4.20 -11.34 6.67
C ILE A 150 -4.91 -10.36 7.60
N ASP A 151 -5.82 -10.86 8.42
CA ASP A 151 -6.56 -10.05 9.40
C ASP A 151 -5.76 -9.96 10.70
N LEU A 152 -4.86 -8.98 10.77
CA LEU A 152 -4.03 -8.71 11.94
C LEU A 152 -4.89 -8.31 13.15
N ALA A 153 -5.95 -7.53 12.93
CA ALA A 153 -6.86 -7.13 13.99
C ALA A 153 -7.51 -8.34 14.66
N ALA A 154 -8.07 -9.26 13.90
CA ALA A 154 -8.69 -10.46 14.47
C ALA A 154 -7.71 -11.32 15.27
N HIS A 155 -6.43 -11.35 14.86
CA HIS A 155 -5.39 -12.10 15.55
C HIS A 155 -4.92 -11.41 16.84
N LEU A 156 -4.78 -10.08 16.83
CA LEU A 156 -4.17 -9.31 17.90
C LEU A 156 -5.17 -8.79 18.97
N LEU A 157 -6.44 -8.55 18.60
CA LEU A 157 -7.46 -8.01 19.52
C LEU A 157 -7.62 -8.80 20.82
N PRO A 158 -7.56 -10.15 20.84
CA PRO A 158 -7.64 -10.91 22.09
C PRO A 158 -6.52 -10.58 23.09
N GLY A 159 -5.37 -10.06 22.61
CA GLY A 159 -4.22 -9.64 23.41
C GLY A 159 -4.27 -8.19 23.91
N GLY A 160 -5.40 -7.48 23.75
CA GLY A 160 -5.52 -6.07 24.16
C GLY A 160 -4.95 -5.07 23.14
N TYR A 161 -4.92 -5.43 21.86
CA TYR A 161 -4.48 -4.59 20.77
C TYR A 161 -5.42 -3.39 20.56
N ASP A 162 -4.84 -2.19 20.44
CA ASP A 162 -5.55 -0.96 20.08
C ASP A 162 -5.05 -0.45 18.73
N PRO A 163 -5.88 -0.47 17.67
CA PRO A 163 -5.49 0.00 16.35
C PRO A 163 -5.27 1.52 16.25
N LEU A 164 -5.76 2.32 17.21
CA LEU A 164 -5.57 3.77 17.28
C LEU A 164 -4.38 4.19 18.14
N ALA A 165 -3.65 3.24 18.72
CA ALA A 165 -2.41 3.50 19.45
C ALA A 165 -1.20 3.37 18.51
N GLU A 166 -0.07 3.99 18.86
CA GLU A 166 1.22 3.68 18.25
C GLU A 166 1.64 2.26 18.66
N ARG A 167 1.39 1.31 17.78
CA ARG A 167 1.67 -0.09 18.04
C ARG A 167 2.35 -0.73 16.84
N PRO A 168 3.70 -0.88 16.86
CA PRO A 168 4.44 -1.59 15.83
C PRO A 168 4.08 -3.08 15.82
N ILE A 169 3.70 -3.60 14.65
CA ILE A 169 3.42 -5.02 14.40
C ILE A 169 4.68 -5.64 13.80
N THR A 170 5.20 -6.67 14.44
CA THR A 170 6.46 -7.32 14.07
C THR A 170 6.28 -8.33 12.92
N ALA A 171 7.37 -8.68 12.25
CA ALA A 171 7.38 -9.72 11.23
C ALA A 171 6.92 -11.09 11.79
N GLU A 172 7.26 -11.39 13.05
CA GLU A 172 6.79 -12.60 13.73
C GLU A 172 5.28 -12.62 13.88
N GLU A 173 4.67 -11.49 14.31
CA GLU A 173 3.22 -11.37 14.47
C GLU A 173 2.48 -11.48 13.12
N VAL A 174 3.05 -10.92 12.05
CA VAL A 174 2.49 -11.08 10.69
C VAL A 174 2.52 -12.55 10.27
N ARG A 175 3.65 -13.25 10.47
CA ARG A 175 3.77 -14.70 10.19
C ARG A 175 2.80 -15.53 11.05
N ALA A 176 2.70 -15.21 12.32
CA ALA A 176 1.79 -15.92 13.25
C ALA A 176 0.32 -15.74 12.84
N ALA A 177 -0.08 -14.51 12.47
CA ALA A 177 -1.42 -14.24 11.99
C ALA A 177 -1.72 -14.99 10.68
N ALA A 178 -0.80 -14.99 9.73
CA ALA A 178 -0.93 -15.74 8.48
C ALA A 178 -1.12 -17.23 8.74
N ALA A 179 -0.26 -17.83 9.58
CA ALA A 179 -0.33 -19.24 9.94
C ALA A 179 -1.64 -19.59 10.65
N ALA A 180 -2.07 -18.78 11.63
CA ALA A 180 -3.30 -19.01 12.37
C ALA A 180 -4.55 -18.95 11.48
N GLN A 181 -4.49 -18.20 10.38
CA GLN A 181 -5.58 -18.04 9.43
C GLN A 181 -5.44 -18.95 8.19
N GLY A 182 -4.41 -19.79 8.13
CA GLY A 182 -4.15 -20.66 6.99
C GLY A 182 -3.85 -19.91 5.70
N VAL A 183 -3.29 -18.71 5.79
CA VAL A 183 -2.90 -17.90 4.63
C VAL A 183 -1.51 -18.32 4.17
N GLU A 184 -1.43 -18.80 2.94
CA GLU A 184 -0.17 -19.06 2.23
C GLU A 184 0.09 -17.87 1.28
N VAL A 185 1.14 -17.09 1.57
CA VAL A 185 1.61 -16.02 0.68
C VAL A 185 2.46 -16.63 -0.43
N ARG A 186 2.20 -16.23 -1.67
CA ARG A 186 2.89 -16.73 -2.87
C ARG A 186 3.55 -15.58 -3.62
N PRO A 187 4.61 -15.87 -4.38
CA PRO A 187 5.26 -14.86 -5.21
C PRO A 187 4.28 -14.17 -6.16
N GLY A 188 4.33 -12.83 -6.16
CA GLY A 188 3.43 -11.98 -6.95
C GLY A 188 2.08 -11.70 -6.29
N ASP A 189 1.86 -12.09 -5.03
CA ASP A 189 0.64 -11.72 -4.33
C ASP A 189 0.59 -10.21 -4.03
N VAL A 190 -0.61 -9.65 -4.04
CA VAL A 190 -0.92 -8.39 -3.38
C VAL A 190 -1.28 -8.70 -1.94
N LEU A 191 -0.39 -8.36 -1.00
CA LEU A 191 -0.57 -8.60 0.42
C LEU A 191 -1.50 -7.56 1.02
N CYS A 192 -2.70 -7.97 1.43
CA CYS A 192 -3.69 -7.13 2.09
C CYS A 192 -3.64 -7.38 3.61
N LEU A 193 -3.41 -6.33 4.38
CA LEU A 193 -3.31 -6.39 5.85
C LEU A 193 -4.40 -5.56 6.48
N ARG A 194 -5.26 -6.18 7.28
CA ARG A 194 -6.29 -5.48 8.04
C ARG A 194 -5.82 -5.28 9.46
N THR A 195 -5.43 -4.04 9.79
CA THR A 195 -5.05 -3.64 11.16
C THR A 195 -6.26 -3.30 12.03
N GLY A 196 -7.42 -3.05 11.43
CA GLY A 196 -8.63 -2.60 12.10
C GLY A 196 -8.65 -1.10 12.40
N TRP A 197 -7.64 -0.34 11.93
CA TRP A 197 -7.58 1.10 12.13
C TRP A 197 -8.80 1.81 11.55
N LEU A 198 -9.18 1.47 10.32
CA LEU A 198 -10.30 2.11 9.63
C LEU A 198 -11.61 1.90 10.39
N ARG A 199 -11.87 0.68 10.88
CA ARG A 199 -13.07 0.37 11.68
C ARG A 199 -13.09 1.20 12.97
N ALA A 200 -11.97 1.26 13.68
CA ALA A 200 -11.85 2.03 14.91
C ALA A 200 -11.99 3.54 14.66
N TYR A 201 -11.35 4.05 13.59
CA TYR A 201 -11.48 5.45 13.19
C TYR A 201 -12.94 5.83 12.84
N ARG A 202 -13.66 5.00 12.09
CA ARG A 202 -15.07 5.24 11.74
C ARG A 202 -15.98 5.29 12.97
N ALA A 203 -15.65 4.57 14.03
CA ALA A 203 -16.40 4.55 15.29
C ALA A 203 -16.18 5.81 16.17
N LEU A 204 -15.19 6.64 15.86
CA LEU A 204 -14.91 7.87 16.60
C LEU A 204 -15.96 8.95 16.36
N SER A 205 -16.14 9.84 17.37
CA SER A 205 -16.94 11.06 17.21
C SER A 205 -16.28 12.03 16.22
N PRO A 206 -17.05 12.95 15.61
CA PRO A 206 -16.49 13.99 14.74
C PRO A 206 -15.39 14.81 15.41
N GLU A 207 -15.52 15.11 16.71
CA GLU A 207 -14.55 15.87 17.49
C GLU A 207 -13.23 15.08 17.62
N ALA A 208 -13.30 13.77 17.93
CA ALA A 208 -12.11 12.92 18.03
C ALA A 208 -11.41 12.76 16.67
N LYS A 209 -12.17 12.66 15.56
CA LYS A 209 -11.60 12.66 14.20
C LYS A 209 -10.89 13.99 13.88
N ALA A 210 -11.49 15.12 14.27
CA ALA A 210 -10.88 16.44 14.10
C ALA A 210 -9.57 16.58 14.92
N GLU A 211 -9.53 16.04 16.14
CA GLU A 211 -8.30 16.00 16.96
C GLU A 211 -7.20 15.19 16.29
N ILE A 212 -7.52 14.02 15.73
CA ILE A 212 -6.57 13.19 14.98
C ILE A 212 -6.01 13.96 13.79
N SER A 213 -6.87 14.58 12.98
CA SER A 213 -6.46 15.36 11.80
C SER A 213 -5.59 16.57 12.16
N ALA A 214 -5.87 17.24 13.29
CA ALA A 214 -5.18 18.44 13.73
C ALA A 214 -3.80 18.17 14.36
N LYS A 215 -3.48 16.92 14.73
CA LYS A 215 -2.23 16.58 15.45
C LYS A 215 -0.99 16.99 14.66
N LYS A 216 -0.22 17.91 15.24
CA LYS A 216 1.07 18.37 14.68
C LYS A 216 2.20 17.36 14.88
N ALA A 217 2.12 16.57 15.96
CA ALA A 217 3.14 15.60 16.36
C ALA A 217 3.01 14.25 15.65
N GLY A 218 2.09 14.12 14.70
CA GLY A 218 1.82 12.88 14.00
C GLY A 218 0.52 12.21 14.44
N LEU A 219 -0.01 11.45 13.53
CA LEU A 219 -1.15 10.56 13.72
C LEU A 219 -0.70 9.34 14.53
N TYR A 220 -1.51 8.88 15.49
CA TYR A 220 -1.29 7.60 16.14
C TYR A 220 -2.03 6.50 15.39
N SER A 221 -1.31 5.45 15.04
CA SER A 221 -1.84 4.30 14.31
C SER A 221 -1.00 3.07 14.58
N ALA A 222 -1.64 1.95 14.83
CA ALA A 222 -0.98 0.67 14.72
C ALA A 222 -0.65 0.39 13.25
N GLY A 223 0.46 -0.29 12.99
CA GLY A 223 0.93 -0.63 11.67
C GLY A 223 2.20 -1.47 11.71
N LEU A 224 2.75 -1.82 10.57
CA LEU A 224 3.96 -2.60 10.51
C LEU A 224 5.12 -1.88 11.21
N ARG A 225 6.00 -2.63 11.85
CA ARG A 225 7.24 -2.08 12.40
C ARG A 225 8.15 -1.64 11.26
N ALA A 226 8.77 -0.46 11.39
CA ALA A 226 9.56 0.13 10.31
C ALA A 226 11.01 -0.40 10.24
N ASP A 227 11.25 -1.65 10.62
CA ASP A 227 12.58 -2.26 10.71
C ASP A 227 12.96 -3.10 9.48
N GLU A 228 14.18 -3.65 9.52
CA GLU A 228 14.67 -4.53 8.46
C GLU A 228 13.97 -5.88 8.43
N GLU A 229 13.49 -6.40 9.56
CA GLU A 229 12.80 -7.69 9.61
C GLU A 229 11.50 -7.69 8.82
N ILE A 230 10.75 -6.57 8.86
CA ILE A 230 9.57 -6.38 7.99
C ILE A 230 9.99 -6.23 6.53
N ALA A 231 11.04 -5.47 6.23
CA ALA A 231 11.52 -5.32 4.86
C ALA A 231 11.98 -6.65 4.27
N GLU A 232 12.74 -7.45 5.04
CA GLU A 232 13.15 -8.82 4.68
C GLU A 232 11.93 -9.73 4.45
N LEU A 233 10.95 -9.71 5.38
CA LEU A 233 9.73 -10.50 5.25
C LEU A 233 9.00 -10.22 3.94
N LEU A 234 8.76 -8.95 3.63
CA LEU A 234 8.02 -8.55 2.45
C LEU A 234 8.77 -8.89 1.15
N TRP A 235 10.10 -8.68 1.14
CA TRP A 235 10.94 -9.01 0.00
C TRP A 235 11.04 -10.52 -0.23
N ASP A 236 11.37 -11.31 0.80
CA ASP A 236 11.56 -12.76 0.69
C ASP A 236 10.24 -13.52 0.47
N TRP A 237 9.11 -12.93 0.80
CA TRP A 237 7.80 -13.41 0.35
C TRP A 237 7.54 -13.11 -1.13
N HIS A 238 8.40 -12.32 -1.78
CA HIS A 238 8.27 -11.91 -3.19
C HIS A 238 6.88 -11.34 -3.52
N ILE A 239 6.33 -10.52 -2.63
CA ILE A 239 5.02 -9.89 -2.87
C ILE A 239 5.12 -8.84 -3.97
N ALA A 240 4.05 -8.63 -4.71
CA ALA A 240 3.98 -7.59 -5.74
C ALA A 240 3.71 -6.21 -5.15
N ALA A 241 2.89 -6.13 -4.11
CA ALA A 241 2.55 -4.89 -3.42
C ALA A 241 1.97 -5.21 -2.03
N VAL A 242 1.98 -4.25 -1.12
CA VAL A 242 1.27 -4.34 0.15
C VAL A 242 0.20 -3.25 0.24
N ALA A 243 -1.01 -3.61 0.70
CA ALA A 243 -2.12 -2.70 0.92
C ALA A 243 -2.63 -2.87 2.37
N VAL A 244 -2.81 -1.77 3.08
CA VAL A 244 -3.18 -1.76 4.50
C VAL A 244 -4.37 -0.82 4.73
N ASP A 245 -5.19 -1.10 5.74
CA ASP A 245 -6.35 -0.26 6.08
C ASP A 245 -6.00 0.94 6.97
N ASN A 246 -4.74 1.07 7.40
CA ASN A 246 -4.24 2.19 8.17
C ASN A 246 -3.67 3.32 7.26
N PRO A 247 -3.40 4.52 7.79
CA PRO A 247 -3.01 5.69 6.99
C PRO A 247 -1.53 5.79 6.64
N ALA A 248 -0.68 4.83 7.04
CA ALA A 248 0.77 4.95 6.84
C ALA A 248 1.49 3.61 6.64
N VAL A 249 0.76 2.49 6.44
CA VAL A 249 1.30 1.13 6.42
C VAL A 249 2.06 0.78 7.71
N GLU A 250 3.04 1.62 8.09
CA GLU A 250 3.82 1.51 9.33
C GLU A 250 3.09 2.11 10.54
N ALA A 251 3.51 1.72 11.73
CA ALA A 251 3.04 2.35 12.95
C ALA A 251 3.49 3.82 13.01
N THR A 252 2.59 4.70 13.44
CA THR A 252 2.85 6.13 13.54
C THR A 252 2.62 6.64 14.99
N PRO A 253 3.40 7.68 15.39
CA PRO A 253 4.35 8.52 14.65
C PRO A 253 5.67 7.82 14.28
N GLY A 254 5.94 6.63 14.79
CA GLY A 254 7.13 5.85 14.55
C GLY A 254 8.34 6.27 15.40
N ASP A 255 9.33 5.39 15.47
CA ASP A 255 10.58 5.60 16.20
C ASP A 255 11.68 6.06 15.22
N PRO A 256 12.19 7.31 15.33
CA PRO A 256 13.28 7.80 14.49
C PRO A 256 14.57 6.95 14.54
N ALA A 257 14.80 6.22 15.64
CA ALA A 257 15.94 5.32 15.78
C ALA A 257 15.79 4.05 14.93
N VAL A 258 14.55 3.57 14.74
CA VAL A 258 14.24 2.44 13.86
C VAL A 258 14.23 2.89 12.40
N GLY A 259 13.66 4.05 12.10
CA GLY A 259 13.59 4.64 10.78
C GLY A 259 12.19 4.61 10.17
N SER A 260 12.09 4.50 8.83
CA SER A 260 10.83 4.54 8.10
C SER A 260 10.70 3.34 7.16
N LEU A 261 9.55 2.69 7.20
CA LEU A 261 9.21 1.59 6.32
C LEU A 261 9.05 2.07 4.87
N HIS A 262 8.48 3.25 4.65
CA HIS A 262 8.41 3.87 3.33
C HIS A 262 9.78 3.97 2.67
N ARG A 263 10.80 4.37 3.43
CA ARG A 263 12.16 4.39 2.90
C ARG A 263 12.64 3.01 2.53
N ARG A 264 12.50 2.02 3.45
CA ARG A 264 12.99 0.67 3.23
C ARG A 264 12.24 -0.07 2.14
N VAL A 265 10.93 0.00 2.15
CA VAL A 265 10.08 -0.83 1.30
C VAL A 265 9.77 -0.14 -0.03
N LEU A 266 9.31 1.12 0.00
CA LEU A 266 8.94 1.82 -1.22
C LEU A 266 10.19 2.26 -2.01
N ALA A 267 11.09 3.02 -1.38
CA ALA A 267 12.20 3.64 -2.10
C ALA A 267 13.42 2.74 -2.27
N MET A 268 13.70 1.81 -1.36
CA MET A 268 14.87 0.93 -1.47
C MET A 268 14.51 -0.42 -2.11
N LEU A 269 13.37 -1.02 -1.80
CA LEU A 269 12.97 -2.32 -2.37
C LEU A 269 12.05 -2.23 -3.59
N GLY A 270 11.47 -1.06 -3.87
CA GLY A 270 10.53 -0.92 -4.99
C GLY A 270 9.26 -1.74 -4.82
N ILE A 271 8.77 -1.87 -3.59
CA ILE A 271 7.48 -2.50 -3.28
C ILE A 271 6.44 -1.39 -3.11
N PRO A 272 5.40 -1.30 -3.96
CA PRO A 272 4.33 -0.33 -3.81
C PRO A 272 3.60 -0.44 -2.49
N LEU A 273 3.32 0.70 -1.86
CA LEU A 273 2.58 0.81 -0.61
C LEU A 273 1.17 1.34 -0.88
N GLY A 274 0.17 0.62 -0.38
CA GLY A 274 -1.22 1.00 -0.41
C GLY A 274 -1.73 1.33 0.99
N GLU A 275 -2.44 2.45 1.13
CA GLU A 275 -2.93 2.97 2.40
C GLU A 275 -4.43 3.20 2.38
N LEU A 276 -5.05 3.16 3.57
CA LEU A 276 -6.47 3.42 3.76
C LEU A 276 -7.39 2.54 2.88
N PHE A 277 -7.00 1.28 2.66
CA PHE A 277 -7.86 0.33 1.97
C PHE A 277 -9.03 -0.11 2.86
N ASP A 278 -10.22 -0.22 2.31
CA ASP A 278 -11.40 -0.72 3.04
C ASP A 278 -11.49 -2.23 2.94
N PHE A 279 -10.99 -2.92 3.95
CA PHE A 279 -11.05 -4.38 4.02
C PHE A 279 -12.20 -4.90 4.91
N GLU A 280 -13.08 -4.03 5.45
CA GLU A 280 -14.10 -4.46 6.41
C GLU A 280 -15.08 -5.45 5.77
N ALA A 281 -15.73 -5.07 4.66
CA ALA A 281 -16.66 -5.95 3.96
C ALA A 281 -15.97 -7.21 3.40
N LEU A 282 -14.71 -7.09 2.98
CA LEU A 282 -13.92 -8.23 2.49
C LEU A 282 -13.65 -9.23 3.60
N ALA A 283 -13.23 -8.77 4.78
CA ALA A 283 -12.94 -9.63 5.93
C ALA A 283 -14.17 -10.41 6.41
N GLU A 284 -15.36 -9.79 6.38
CA GLU A 284 -16.64 -10.43 6.71
C GLU A 284 -17.01 -11.55 5.72
N LYS A 285 -16.67 -11.37 4.44
CA LYS A 285 -17.03 -12.34 3.39
C LYS A 285 -16.03 -13.50 3.25
N LEU A 286 -14.78 -13.31 3.65
CA LEU A 286 -13.76 -14.33 3.57
C LEU A 286 -13.78 -15.27 4.80
N ALA A 287 -14.87 -16.01 4.99
CA ALA A 287 -14.99 -17.00 6.07
C ALA A 287 -14.20 -18.30 5.81
N GLY A 288 -13.67 -18.50 4.60
CA GLY A 288 -12.91 -19.68 4.13
C GLY A 288 -11.54 -19.27 3.57
N PRO A 289 -11.20 -19.68 2.33
CA PRO A 289 -9.97 -19.24 1.68
C PRO A 289 -9.87 -17.73 1.63
N ARG A 290 -8.70 -17.19 2.01
CA ARG A 290 -8.48 -15.75 2.16
C ARG A 290 -7.83 -15.11 0.92
N ASP A 291 -7.90 -15.80 -0.21
CA ASP A 291 -7.43 -15.31 -1.49
C ASP A 291 -8.59 -14.95 -2.43
N PHE A 292 -8.31 -14.02 -3.32
CA PHE A 292 -9.27 -13.45 -4.27
C PHE A 292 -8.52 -12.85 -5.46
N LEU A 293 -9.23 -12.55 -6.55
CA LEU A 293 -8.65 -11.73 -7.61
C LEU A 293 -8.66 -10.26 -7.18
N PHE A 294 -7.46 -9.70 -6.98
CA PHE A 294 -7.25 -8.29 -6.73
C PHE A 294 -7.13 -7.53 -8.03
N THR A 295 -7.81 -6.39 -8.14
CA THR A 295 -7.71 -5.51 -9.30
C THR A 295 -7.71 -4.06 -8.83
N ALA A 296 -6.70 -3.30 -9.25
CA ALA A 296 -6.62 -1.85 -9.07
C ALA A 296 -6.10 -1.17 -10.33
N VAL A 297 -6.61 0.02 -10.64
CA VAL A 297 -6.16 0.80 -11.79
C VAL A 297 -5.80 2.22 -11.31
N PRO A 298 -4.54 2.45 -10.95
CA PRO A 298 -4.05 3.78 -10.63
C PRO A 298 -4.27 4.79 -11.77
N LEU A 299 -4.21 6.09 -11.44
CA LEU A 299 -4.34 7.15 -12.43
C LEU A 299 -3.20 7.11 -13.45
N THR A 300 -3.54 7.31 -14.72
CA THR A 300 -2.55 7.53 -15.79
C THR A 300 -2.07 9.00 -15.74
N LEU A 301 -1.57 9.42 -14.58
CA LEU A 301 -1.06 10.77 -14.32
C LEU A 301 0.45 10.80 -14.51
N VAL A 302 0.92 11.35 -15.63
CA VAL A 302 2.37 11.47 -15.91
C VAL A 302 3.02 12.45 -14.92
N GLY A 303 4.06 11.99 -14.24
CA GLY A 303 4.68 12.72 -13.12
C GLY A 303 3.96 12.53 -11.78
N GLY A 304 2.91 11.71 -11.73
CA GLY A 304 2.16 11.44 -10.50
C GLY A 304 2.99 10.66 -9.47
N LEU A 305 2.92 11.12 -8.22
CA LEU A 305 3.65 10.55 -7.07
C LEU A 305 2.83 9.52 -6.31
N GLY A 306 1.54 9.46 -6.57
CA GLY A 306 0.58 8.54 -6.00
C GLY A 306 -0.74 8.61 -6.73
N SER A 307 -1.68 7.75 -6.37
CA SER A 307 -2.97 7.62 -7.04
C SER A 307 -4.04 7.16 -6.06
N PRO A 308 -5.31 7.54 -6.22
CA PRO A 308 -6.39 6.82 -5.57
C PRO A 308 -6.28 5.31 -5.82
N GLY A 309 -6.71 4.51 -4.85
CA GLY A 309 -6.58 3.05 -4.87
C GLY A 309 -7.29 2.41 -6.05
N ASN A 310 -8.52 2.85 -6.35
CA ASN A 310 -9.38 2.34 -7.44
C ASN A 310 -9.39 0.81 -7.49
N ALA A 311 -9.60 0.18 -6.33
CA ALA A 311 -9.42 -1.25 -6.18
C ALA A 311 -10.72 -2.00 -5.87
N ILE A 312 -10.82 -3.21 -6.39
CA ILE A 312 -11.86 -4.17 -6.07
C ILE A 312 -11.27 -5.57 -5.83
N ALA A 313 -11.92 -6.34 -4.98
CA ALA A 313 -11.74 -7.79 -4.88
C ALA A 313 -12.86 -8.50 -5.63
N VAL A 314 -12.54 -9.59 -6.34
CA VAL A 314 -13.51 -10.51 -6.94
C VAL A 314 -13.33 -11.88 -6.30
N LEU A 315 -14.38 -12.39 -5.63
CA LEU A 315 -14.38 -13.60 -4.81
C LEU A 315 -14.74 -14.86 -5.58
#